data_5739107db78e6e852739a0902def0d0b
#
_entry.id   5739107db78e6e852739a0902def0d0b
#
_cell.length_a   1.000
_cell.length_b   1.000
_cell.length_c   1.000
_cell.angle_alpha   90.00
_cell.angle_beta   90.00
_cell.angle_gamma   90.00
#
_symmetry.space_group_name_H-M   'P 1'
#
loop_
_entity.id
_entity.type
_entity.pdbx_description
1 polymer ?
#
loop_
_entity_poly.entity_id
_entity_poly.type
_entity_poly.pdbx_seq_one_letter_code
_entity_poly.pdbx_strand_id
1 'polypeptide(L)'
;MREFFRTKVPMLAILVLVLAPFTVGGQLTKDDIEFRKKVYANKKGEQLPYRLYVPLGYDANRKYPLMLWLHGGDGRGSDNVRQLNGGNQIGTHFWAGKDVQLKFPMFVLLPQCPSGDNWSDPDLNQPTKWLEMTMSAMADVRKEFSIDADHIYLAGQSMGGLGVWSALQAYPGQWAAAVILSAYDNFTNVKALASTPLWVFQGEADLTVPVTLVRDMMKQLNKAHANLRYTEYRKTDHEVWKKAFAEPDLLGWLSSQRRGQAAGGQLGSGAGATTH
;
A
#
# COMPACT_ATOMS: atom_id res chain seq x y z
N MET A 1 59.10 49.66 53.34
CA MET A 1 58.17 49.80 52.25
C MET A 1 58.35 48.58 51.37
N ARG A 2 57.46 47.66 51.42
CA ARG A 2 57.40 46.48 50.53
C ARG A 2 55.93 46.29 50.12
N GLU A 3 55.59 46.59 48.87
CA GLU A 3 54.25 46.38 48.29
C GLU A 3 54.10 44.87 47.95
N PHE A 4 52.98 44.27 48.40
CA PHE A 4 52.59 42.92 48.06
C PHE A 4 51.63 42.97 46.82
N PHE A 5 52.11 42.53 45.67
CA PHE A 5 51.28 42.27 44.49
C PHE A 5 50.40 41.03 44.74
N ARG A 6 49.11 41.22 44.82
CA ARG A 6 48.11 40.13 44.79
C ARG A 6 47.73 39.82 43.36
N THR A 7 48.23 38.74 42.81
CA THR A 7 47.76 38.16 41.56
C THR A 7 46.39 37.50 41.72
N LYS A 8 45.36 38.00 41.04
CA LYS A 8 44.04 37.36 40.93
C LYS A 8 44.13 36.25 39.86
N VAL A 9 43.84 35.00 40.26
CA VAL A 9 43.66 33.85 39.40
C VAL A 9 42.21 33.91 38.89
N PRO A 10 41.93 33.85 37.58
CA PRO A 10 40.56 33.77 37.10
C PRO A 10 39.99 32.35 37.31
N MET A 11 38.86 32.31 37.97
CA MET A 11 38.07 31.08 38.18
C MET A 11 37.41 30.66 36.83
N LEU A 12 37.93 29.59 36.25
CA LEU A 12 37.40 29.00 35.05
C LEU A 12 36.09 28.27 35.40
N ALA A 13 34.95 28.81 34.99
CA ALA A 13 33.65 28.16 35.17
C ALA A 13 33.55 27.02 34.15
N ILE A 14 33.62 25.79 34.62
CA ILE A 14 33.35 24.58 33.81
C ILE A 14 31.84 24.46 33.66
N LEU A 15 31.34 24.76 32.42
CA LEU A 15 29.95 24.54 32.06
C LEU A 15 29.78 23.03 31.78
N VAL A 16 29.24 22.33 32.79
CA VAL A 16 28.85 20.92 32.61
C VAL A 16 27.54 20.88 31.82
N LEU A 17 27.65 20.56 30.54
CA LEU A 17 26.50 20.29 29.67
C LEU A 17 25.93 18.91 30.05
N VAL A 18 24.86 18.91 30.85
CA VAL A 18 24.11 17.69 31.15
C VAL A 18 23.30 17.35 29.92
N LEU A 19 23.79 16.43 29.07
CA LEU A 19 23.03 15.78 28.03
C LEU A 19 21.97 14.90 28.69
N ALA A 20 20.74 15.38 28.77
CA ALA A 20 19.60 14.55 29.15
C ALA A 20 19.43 13.44 28.08
N PRO A 21 19.29 12.17 28.48
CA PRO A 21 19.01 11.13 27.53
C PRO A 21 17.62 11.38 26.91
N PHE A 22 17.56 11.56 25.59
CA PHE A 22 16.30 11.52 24.83
C PHE A 22 15.77 10.09 24.94
N THR A 23 14.89 9.84 25.88
CA THR A 23 14.07 8.62 25.89
C THR A 23 12.97 8.78 24.84
N VAL A 24 13.24 8.39 23.60
CA VAL A 24 12.22 8.13 22.58
C VAL A 24 11.61 6.76 22.90
N GLY A 25 10.72 6.73 23.88
CA GLY A 25 10.00 5.54 24.32
C GLY A 25 8.51 5.82 24.49
N GLY A 26 7.90 6.51 23.52
CA GLY A 26 6.44 6.53 23.40
C GLY A 26 5.98 5.24 22.76
N GLN A 27 5.21 4.42 23.48
CA GLN A 27 4.47 3.30 22.90
C GLN A 27 3.42 3.88 21.93
N LEU A 28 3.66 3.78 20.62
CA LEU A 28 2.67 4.18 19.60
C LEU A 28 1.42 3.29 19.80
N THR A 29 0.32 3.90 20.15
CA THR A 29 -0.99 3.24 20.17
C THR A 29 -1.54 3.13 18.74
N LYS A 30 -2.64 2.40 18.55
CA LYS A 30 -3.30 2.31 17.22
C LYS A 30 -3.68 3.68 16.64
N ASP A 31 -3.79 4.70 17.50
CA ASP A 31 -4.21 6.05 17.15
C ASP A 31 -3.04 6.98 16.75
N ASP A 32 -1.78 6.50 16.85
CA ASP A 32 -0.58 7.30 16.59
C ASP A 32 -0.06 7.18 15.15
N ILE A 33 -0.82 6.58 14.23
CA ILE A 33 -0.43 6.49 12.82
C ILE A 33 -0.65 7.83 12.13
N GLU A 34 0.44 8.54 11.84
CA GLU A 34 0.39 9.82 11.15
C GLU A 34 0.31 9.63 9.63
N PHE A 35 -0.82 10.00 9.05
CA PHE A 35 -1.01 10.10 7.61
C PHE A 35 -0.93 11.56 7.15
N ARG A 36 0.15 11.96 6.48
CA ARG A 36 0.32 13.31 5.96
C ARG A 36 -0.74 13.64 4.93
N LYS A 37 -1.47 14.75 5.11
CA LYS A 37 -2.41 15.28 4.13
C LYS A 37 -1.65 15.86 2.95
N LYS A 38 -1.97 15.41 1.75
CA LYS A 38 -1.43 15.94 0.50
C LYS A 38 -2.53 16.06 -0.54
N VAL A 39 -2.30 16.88 -1.56
CA VAL A 39 -3.18 17.03 -2.72
C VAL A 39 -2.29 17.07 -3.96
N TYR A 40 -2.59 16.22 -4.93
CA TYR A 40 -2.02 16.32 -6.26
C TYR A 40 -2.95 17.19 -7.12
N ALA A 41 -2.39 18.15 -7.88
CA ALA A 41 -3.13 18.94 -8.86
C ALA A 41 -2.55 18.70 -10.25
N ASN A 42 -3.40 18.35 -11.21
CA ASN A 42 -2.99 18.21 -12.59
C ASN A 42 -2.90 19.57 -13.31
N LYS A 43 -2.43 19.59 -14.54
CA LYS A 43 -2.29 20.82 -15.36
C LYS A 43 -3.61 21.54 -15.64
N LYS A 44 -4.76 20.88 -15.46
CA LYS A 44 -6.11 21.45 -15.63
C LYS A 44 -6.66 22.04 -14.32
N GLY A 45 -5.91 21.95 -13.22
CA GLY A 45 -6.34 22.40 -11.89
C GLY A 45 -7.26 21.40 -11.17
N GLU A 46 -7.48 20.21 -11.71
CA GLU A 46 -8.22 19.16 -11.02
C GLU A 46 -7.37 18.61 -9.87
N GLN A 47 -8.00 18.36 -8.73
CA GLN A 47 -7.32 17.98 -7.49
C GLN A 47 -7.66 16.55 -7.08
N LEU A 48 -6.64 15.79 -6.70
CA LEU A 48 -6.75 14.47 -6.08
C LEU A 48 -6.20 14.54 -4.65
N PRO A 49 -7.07 14.50 -3.63
CA PRO A 49 -6.63 14.36 -2.25
C PRO A 49 -5.97 13.00 -2.04
N TYR A 50 -4.90 12.96 -1.25
CA TYR A 50 -4.30 11.69 -0.83
C TYR A 50 -3.66 11.80 0.55
N ARG A 51 -3.49 10.65 1.18
CA ARG A 51 -2.72 10.51 2.41
C ARG A 51 -1.43 9.76 2.11
N LEU A 52 -0.37 10.15 2.82
CA LEU A 52 0.93 9.50 2.73
C LEU A 52 1.42 9.15 4.13
N TYR A 53 1.61 7.85 4.36
CA TYR A 53 2.38 7.38 5.50
C TYR A 53 3.86 7.34 5.11
N VAL A 54 4.70 7.91 5.96
CA VAL A 54 6.16 7.86 5.85
C VAL A 54 6.69 6.94 6.95
N PRO A 55 7.53 5.95 6.64
CA PRO A 55 8.06 5.02 7.65
C PRO A 55 8.72 5.75 8.81
N LEU A 56 8.48 5.28 10.03
CA LEU A 56 9.14 5.80 11.22
C LEU A 56 10.67 5.65 11.08
N GLY A 57 11.40 6.72 11.41
CA GLY A 57 12.85 6.73 11.26
C GLY A 57 13.30 6.71 9.78
N TYR A 58 12.49 7.24 8.86
CA TYR A 58 12.88 7.39 7.46
C TYR A 58 14.26 8.04 7.32
N ASP A 59 15.11 7.39 6.57
CA ASP A 59 16.46 7.85 6.21
C ASP A 59 16.56 7.97 4.67
N ALA A 60 16.83 9.17 4.17
CA ALA A 60 16.91 9.43 2.73
C ALA A 60 18.06 8.67 2.02
N ASN A 61 19.04 8.16 2.78
CA ASN A 61 20.14 7.35 2.24
C ASN A 61 19.75 5.87 2.05
N ARG A 62 18.57 5.46 2.51
CA ARG A 62 18.04 4.10 2.35
C ARG A 62 16.85 4.13 1.39
N LYS A 63 16.70 3.06 0.61
CA LYS A 63 15.52 2.88 -0.24
C LYS A 63 14.44 2.10 0.48
N TYR A 64 13.19 2.52 0.30
CA TYR A 64 12.03 1.92 0.95
C TYR A 64 10.99 1.48 -0.07
N PRO A 65 10.32 0.34 0.14
CA PRO A 65 9.15 -0.05 -0.63
C PRO A 65 8.04 1.00 -0.57
N LEU A 66 7.13 0.95 -1.55
CA LEU A 66 5.90 1.75 -1.56
C LEU A 66 4.70 0.84 -1.80
N MET A 67 3.69 0.93 -0.96
CA MET A 67 2.36 0.35 -1.15
C MET A 67 1.41 1.43 -1.66
N LEU A 68 0.84 1.23 -2.83
CA LEU A 68 -0.34 1.98 -3.28
C LEU A 68 -1.58 1.21 -2.84
N TRP A 69 -2.39 1.81 -1.94
CA TRP A 69 -3.62 1.24 -1.44
C TRP A 69 -4.84 1.98 -2.00
N LEU A 70 -5.68 1.28 -2.78
CA LEU A 70 -6.91 1.80 -3.35
C LEU A 70 -8.12 1.40 -2.50
N HIS A 71 -8.83 2.40 -1.98
CA HIS A 71 -10.00 2.20 -1.12
C HIS A 71 -11.22 1.67 -1.89
N GLY A 72 -12.14 1.04 -1.16
CA GLY A 72 -13.46 0.64 -1.65
C GLY A 72 -14.45 1.81 -1.79
N GLY A 73 -15.67 1.52 -2.21
CA GLY A 73 -16.69 2.54 -2.50
C GLY A 73 -16.95 3.55 -1.39
N ASP A 74 -16.92 3.12 -0.13
CA ASP A 74 -17.19 3.95 1.05
C ASP A 74 -16.12 5.03 1.30
N GLY A 75 -14.93 4.87 0.72
CA GLY A 75 -13.84 5.83 0.82
C GLY A 75 -13.97 7.05 -0.09
N ARG A 76 -14.94 7.03 -1.02
CA ARG A 76 -15.16 8.14 -1.96
C ARG A 76 -15.40 9.47 -1.25
N GLY A 77 -14.86 10.53 -1.81
CA GLY A 77 -15.03 11.89 -1.29
C GLY A 77 -13.92 12.83 -1.75
N SER A 78 -13.91 14.02 -1.14
CA SER A 78 -12.88 15.04 -1.35
C SER A 78 -12.35 15.62 -0.04
N ASP A 79 -12.74 15.01 1.09
CA ASP A 79 -12.39 15.47 2.44
C ASP A 79 -10.99 15.02 2.89
N ASN A 80 -10.38 14.14 2.13
CA ASN A 80 -9.10 13.49 2.46
C ASN A 80 -9.15 12.75 3.81
N VAL A 81 -10.31 12.15 4.16
CA VAL A 81 -10.54 11.45 5.44
C VAL A 81 -11.24 10.10 5.23
N ARG A 82 -12.28 10.02 4.39
CA ARG A 82 -13.12 8.82 4.24
C ARG A 82 -12.33 7.59 3.78
N GLN A 83 -11.29 7.77 2.95
CA GLN A 83 -10.42 6.67 2.51
C GLN A 83 -9.69 5.97 3.67
N LEU A 84 -9.63 6.59 4.85
CA LEU A 84 -9.01 6.03 6.04
C LEU A 84 -10.00 5.31 6.96
N ASN A 85 -11.30 5.50 6.77
CA ASN A 85 -12.35 5.12 7.72
C ASN A 85 -13.24 3.99 7.21
N GLY A 86 -14.16 3.53 8.07
CA GLY A 86 -15.12 2.48 7.76
C GLY A 86 -14.43 1.17 7.36
N GLY A 87 -14.97 0.49 6.35
CA GLY A 87 -14.40 -0.76 5.83
C GLY A 87 -12.97 -0.60 5.27
N ASN A 88 -12.57 0.62 4.89
CA ASN A 88 -11.23 0.91 4.40
C ASN A 88 -10.18 0.99 5.51
N GLN A 89 -10.59 1.25 6.75
CA GLN A 89 -9.69 1.38 7.89
C GLN A 89 -8.84 0.14 8.11
N ILE A 90 -9.39 -1.04 7.88
CA ILE A 90 -8.69 -2.31 8.12
C ILE A 90 -7.43 -2.40 7.26
N GLY A 91 -7.53 -2.20 5.94
CA GLY A 91 -6.38 -2.21 5.05
C GLY A 91 -5.43 -1.05 5.30
N THR A 92 -5.95 0.14 5.50
CA THR A 92 -5.17 1.33 5.81
C THR A 92 -4.29 1.14 7.05
N HIS A 93 -4.89 0.63 8.15
CA HIS A 93 -4.17 0.41 9.41
C HIS A 93 -3.31 -0.85 9.36
N PHE A 94 -3.62 -1.83 8.53
CA PHE A 94 -2.73 -2.97 8.32
C PHE A 94 -1.40 -2.52 7.72
N TRP A 95 -1.44 -1.84 6.57
CA TRP A 95 -0.21 -1.44 5.87
C TRP A 95 0.65 -0.45 6.66
N ALA A 96 0.03 0.51 7.34
CA ALA A 96 0.73 1.51 8.14
C ALA A 96 0.90 1.10 9.62
N GLY A 97 0.36 -0.04 10.02
CA GLY A 97 0.37 -0.54 11.40
C GLY A 97 1.77 -0.89 11.89
N LYS A 98 1.99 -0.69 13.20
CA LYS A 98 3.29 -0.89 13.86
C LYS A 98 3.90 -2.27 13.58
N ASP A 99 3.09 -3.32 13.65
CA ASP A 99 3.57 -4.70 13.50
C ASP A 99 4.10 -4.99 12.08
N VAL A 100 3.46 -4.40 11.06
CA VAL A 100 3.89 -4.49 9.67
C VAL A 100 5.11 -3.60 9.45
N GLN A 101 5.06 -2.35 9.91
CA GLN A 101 6.11 -1.36 9.70
C GLN A 101 7.43 -1.69 10.41
N LEU A 102 7.39 -2.36 11.56
CA LEU A 102 8.60 -2.85 12.24
C LEU A 102 9.29 -3.98 11.48
N LYS A 103 8.53 -4.84 10.81
CA LYS A 103 9.05 -5.98 10.03
C LYS A 103 9.42 -5.58 8.61
N PHE A 104 8.62 -4.69 8.02
CA PHE A 104 8.71 -4.30 6.63
C PHE A 104 8.36 -2.81 6.48
N PRO A 105 9.29 -1.90 6.87
CA PRO A 105 9.06 -0.46 6.76
C PRO A 105 8.86 -0.05 5.30
N MET A 106 7.72 0.58 5.00
CA MET A 106 7.33 1.01 3.66
C MET A 106 6.51 2.29 3.68
N PHE A 107 6.55 3.05 2.60
CA PHE A 107 5.59 4.11 2.36
C PHE A 107 4.22 3.53 2.04
N VAL A 108 3.14 4.22 2.47
CA VAL A 108 1.78 3.87 2.05
C VAL A 108 1.12 5.10 1.46
N LEU A 109 0.73 5.01 0.19
CA LEU A 109 0.02 6.04 -0.55
C LEU A 109 -1.45 5.69 -0.64
N LEU A 110 -2.32 6.58 -0.16
CA LEU A 110 -3.77 6.36 -0.03
C LEU A 110 -4.52 7.52 -0.72
N PRO A 111 -4.72 7.45 -2.04
CA PRO A 111 -5.49 8.46 -2.75
C PRO A 111 -6.97 8.37 -2.40
N GLN A 112 -7.72 9.45 -2.65
CA GLN A 112 -9.17 9.48 -2.48
C GLN A 112 -9.85 9.75 -3.81
N CYS A 113 -10.63 8.77 -4.28
CA CYS A 113 -11.49 8.90 -5.45
C CYS A 113 -12.71 9.75 -5.09
N PRO A 114 -13.13 10.72 -5.92
CA PRO A 114 -14.29 11.55 -5.65
C PRO A 114 -15.61 10.78 -5.59
N SER A 115 -16.61 11.39 -4.97
CA SER A 115 -17.98 10.87 -4.96
C SER A 115 -18.55 10.83 -6.38
N GLY A 116 -19.21 9.74 -6.73
CA GLY A 116 -19.77 9.52 -8.07
C GLY A 116 -18.78 8.94 -9.10
N ASP A 117 -17.49 8.87 -8.77
CA ASP A 117 -16.44 8.34 -9.64
C ASP A 117 -15.91 6.97 -9.17
N ASN A 118 -15.09 6.35 -10.03
CA ASN A 118 -14.43 5.07 -9.79
C ASN A 118 -12.94 5.13 -10.15
N TRP A 119 -12.17 4.13 -9.72
CA TRP A 119 -10.77 3.94 -10.14
C TRP A 119 -10.63 3.40 -11.55
N SER A 120 -11.57 2.55 -11.96
CA SER A 120 -11.66 1.94 -13.29
C SER A 120 -12.97 2.35 -13.96
N ASP A 121 -12.94 2.56 -15.26
CA ASP A 121 -14.14 2.71 -16.07
C ASP A 121 -14.80 1.32 -16.20
N PRO A 122 -16.05 1.14 -15.73
CA PRO A 122 -16.69 -0.18 -15.73
C PRO A 122 -17.02 -0.70 -17.13
N ASP A 123 -17.18 0.17 -18.12
CA ASP A 123 -17.54 -0.21 -19.48
C ASP A 123 -16.30 -0.48 -20.35
N LEU A 124 -15.23 0.24 -20.13
CA LEU A 124 -14.02 0.18 -20.95
C LEU A 124 -12.88 -0.60 -20.30
N ASN A 125 -12.97 -0.97 -19.01
CA ASN A 125 -11.89 -1.58 -18.24
C ASN A 125 -10.56 -0.81 -18.34
N GLN A 126 -10.66 0.51 -18.34
CA GLN A 126 -9.53 1.42 -18.45
C GLN A 126 -9.38 2.27 -17.18
N PRO A 127 -8.18 2.76 -16.88
CA PRO A 127 -8.01 3.72 -15.81
C PRO A 127 -8.87 4.95 -16.04
N THR A 128 -9.58 5.36 -14.99
CA THR A 128 -10.19 6.68 -14.99
C THR A 128 -9.11 7.75 -14.79
N LYS A 129 -9.44 9.01 -15.06
CA LYS A 129 -8.54 10.13 -14.76
C LYS A 129 -8.05 10.14 -13.30
N TRP A 130 -8.83 9.62 -12.36
CA TRP A 130 -8.47 9.57 -10.95
C TRP A 130 -7.38 8.54 -10.66
N LEU A 131 -7.40 7.43 -11.35
CA LEU A 131 -6.31 6.47 -11.31
C LEU A 131 -5.04 7.02 -11.99
N GLU A 132 -5.19 7.71 -13.14
CA GLU A 132 -4.07 8.39 -13.81
C GLU A 132 -3.44 9.50 -12.93
N MET A 133 -4.27 10.30 -12.25
CA MET A 133 -3.81 11.30 -11.29
C MET A 133 -3.12 10.64 -10.08
N THR A 134 -3.60 9.48 -9.65
CA THR A 134 -2.95 8.68 -8.60
C THR A 134 -1.54 8.24 -9.03
N MET A 135 -1.39 7.76 -10.25
CA MET A 135 -0.07 7.39 -10.78
C MET A 135 0.88 8.60 -10.86
N SER A 136 0.34 9.76 -11.22
CA SER A 136 1.10 11.01 -11.24
C SER A 136 1.51 11.46 -9.82
N ALA A 137 0.60 11.39 -8.84
CA ALA A 137 0.90 11.65 -7.43
C ALA A 137 1.97 10.70 -6.90
N MET A 138 1.89 9.40 -7.25
CA MET A 138 2.90 8.41 -6.91
C MET A 138 4.27 8.75 -7.53
N ALA A 139 4.29 9.24 -8.77
CA ALA A 139 5.52 9.68 -9.41
C ALA A 139 6.15 10.87 -8.69
N ASP A 140 5.36 11.81 -8.16
CA ASP A 140 5.87 12.93 -7.37
C ASP A 140 6.38 12.47 -6.00
N VAL A 141 5.70 11.54 -5.33
CA VAL A 141 6.21 10.92 -4.09
C VAL A 141 7.56 10.24 -4.33
N ARG A 142 7.74 9.56 -5.48
CA ARG A 142 9.03 8.92 -5.84
C ARG A 142 10.15 9.91 -6.14
N LYS A 143 9.84 11.16 -6.48
CA LYS A 143 10.83 12.24 -6.61
C LYS A 143 11.19 12.85 -5.27
N GLU A 144 10.19 12.95 -4.37
CA GLU A 144 10.36 13.57 -3.04
C GLU A 144 11.09 12.66 -2.04
N PHE A 145 10.90 11.34 -2.17
CA PHE A 145 11.41 10.34 -1.21
C PHE A 145 12.24 9.25 -1.88
N SER A 146 13.11 8.61 -1.09
CA SER A 146 13.96 7.50 -1.53
C SER A 146 13.16 6.19 -1.60
N ILE A 147 12.38 6.04 -2.68
CA ILE A 147 11.56 4.86 -2.94
C ILE A 147 12.36 3.82 -3.73
N ASP A 148 12.25 2.55 -3.33
CA ASP A 148 12.77 1.42 -4.09
C ASP A 148 11.85 1.12 -5.28
N ALA A 149 12.33 1.43 -6.49
CA ALA A 149 11.57 1.22 -7.72
C ALA A 149 11.24 -0.25 -8.02
N ASP A 150 11.99 -1.18 -7.43
CA ASP A 150 11.77 -2.62 -7.61
C ASP A 150 10.79 -3.21 -6.60
N HIS A 151 10.39 -2.45 -5.57
CA HIS A 151 9.47 -2.87 -4.52
C HIS A 151 8.27 -1.93 -4.40
N ILE A 152 7.58 -1.72 -5.54
CA ILE A 152 6.33 -0.98 -5.57
C ILE A 152 5.18 -1.99 -5.63
N TYR A 153 4.35 -1.97 -4.60
CA TYR A 153 3.23 -2.88 -4.44
C TYR A 153 1.91 -2.16 -4.67
N LEU A 154 0.92 -2.91 -5.12
CA LEU A 154 -0.42 -2.42 -5.39
C LEU A 154 -1.43 -3.27 -4.64
N ALA A 155 -2.36 -2.64 -3.93
CA ALA A 155 -3.43 -3.36 -3.27
C ALA A 155 -4.74 -2.57 -3.29
N GLY A 156 -5.88 -3.28 -3.22
CA GLY A 156 -7.18 -2.62 -3.17
C GLY A 156 -8.32 -3.58 -2.87
N GLN A 157 -9.40 -3.02 -2.29
CA GLN A 157 -10.59 -3.76 -1.92
C GLN A 157 -11.80 -3.29 -2.72
N SER A 158 -12.69 -4.20 -3.14
CA SER A 158 -13.94 -3.88 -3.83
C SER A 158 -13.69 -2.95 -5.03
N MET A 159 -14.27 -1.77 -5.07
CA MET A 159 -13.96 -0.74 -6.08
C MET A 159 -12.46 -0.50 -6.26
N GLY A 160 -11.69 -0.51 -5.18
CA GLY A 160 -10.22 -0.41 -5.22
C GLY A 160 -9.57 -1.61 -5.90
N GLY A 161 -10.14 -2.81 -5.73
CA GLY A 161 -9.71 -4.01 -6.43
C GLY A 161 -9.92 -3.94 -7.94
N LEU A 162 -11.03 -3.33 -8.40
CA LEU A 162 -11.23 -3.00 -9.82
C LEU A 162 -10.14 -2.06 -10.32
N GLY A 163 -9.80 -1.04 -9.50
CA GLY A 163 -8.68 -0.12 -9.80
C GLY A 163 -7.34 -0.84 -9.90
N VAL A 164 -7.10 -1.87 -9.06
CA VAL A 164 -5.89 -2.70 -9.15
C VAL A 164 -5.84 -3.43 -10.49
N TRP A 165 -6.93 -4.10 -10.91
CA TRP A 165 -6.98 -4.77 -12.20
C TRP A 165 -6.71 -3.82 -13.37
N SER A 166 -7.34 -2.64 -13.33
CA SER A 166 -7.13 -1.60 -14.35
C SER A 166 -5.68 -1.09 -14.37
N ALA A 167 -5.08 -0.84 -13.19
CA ALA A 167 -3.69 -0.40 -13.09
C ALA A 167 -2.68 -1.45 -13.59
N LEU A 168 -2.93 -2.73 -13.33
CA LEU A 168 -2.09 -3.84 -13.82
C LEU A 168 -2.08 -3.91 -15.35
N GLN A 169 -3.24 -3.69 -15.99
CA GLN A 169 -3.36 -3.71 -17.44
C GLN A 169 -2.75 -2.47 -18.10
N ALA A 170 -2.97 -1.29 -17.52
CA ALA A 170 -2.54 -0.02 -18.10
C ALA A 170 -1.06 0.30 -17.82
N TYR A 171 -0.52 -0.20 -16.72
CA TYR A 171 0.86 0.09 -16.30
C TYR A 171 1.65 -1.21 -16.04
N PRO A 172 1.77 -2.11 -17.06
CA PRO A 172 2.48 -3.37 -16.90
C PRO A 172 3.95 -3.14 -16.56
N GLY A 173 4.50 -4.03 -15.75
CA GLY A 173 5.92 -3.98 -15.38
C GLY A 173 6.31 -2.89 -14.37
N GLN A 174 5.33 -2.19 -13.79
CA GLN A 174 5.59 -1.23 -12.71
C GLN A 174 5.56 -1.86 -11.31
N TRP A 175 4.88 -2.99 -11.16
CA TRP A 175 4.51 -3.58 -9.89
C TRP A 175 5.39 -4.77 -9.53
N ALA A 176 5.81 -4.83 -8.27
CA ALA A 176 6.49 -6.00 -7.71
C ALA A 176 5.49 -7.12 -7.39
N ALA A 177 4.32 -6.76 -6.88
CA ALA A 177 3.20 -7.66 -6.65
C ALA A 177 1.89 -6.87 -6.48
N ALA A 178 0.75 -7.58 -6.58
CA ALA A 178 -0.55 -7.01 -6.27
C ALA A 178 -1.40 -7.92 -5.38
N VAL A 179 -2.17 -7.26 -4.48
CA VAL A 179 -3.15 -7.88 -3.57
C VAL A 179 -4.54 -7.38 -3.90
N ILE A 180 -5.45 -8.27 -4.26
CA ILE A 180 -6.79 -7.91 -4.72
C ILE A 180 -7.84 -8.56 -3.83
N LEU A 181 -8.76 -7.76 -3.29
CA LEU A 181 -9.79 -8.22 -2.37
C LEU A 181 -11.18 -7.94 -2.92
N SER A 182 -11.98 -9.01 -3.06
CA SER A 182 -13.38 -8.96 -3.49
C SER A 182 -13.61 -8.13 -4.75
N ALA A 183 -12.90 -8.47 -5.83
CA ALA A 183 -13.02 -7.78 -7.11
C ALA A 183 -12.73 -8.71 -8.28
N TYR A 184 -13.44 -8.50 -9.40
CA TYR A 184 -13.18 -9.19 -10.66
C TYR A 184 -13.07 -8.16 -11.80
N ASP A 185 -12.54 -8.59 -12.94
CA ASP A 185 -12.47 -7.79 -14.16
C ASP A 185 -12.65 -8.68 -15.40
N ASN A 186 -13.16 -8.09 -16.47
CA ASN A 186 -13.22 -8.73 -17.79
C ASN A 186 -11.98 -8.33 -18.58
N PHE A 187 -10.91 -9.12 -18.46
CA PHE A 187 -9.62 -8.78 -19.04
C PHE A 187 -9.64 -8.70 -20.57
N THR A 188 -9.03 -7.64 -21.08
CA THR A 188 -8.64 -7.53 -22.48
C THR A 188 -7.17 -7.90 -22.72
N ASN A 189 -6.32 -7.82 -21.69
CA ASN A 189 -4.88 -8.07 -21.76
C ASN A 189 -4.37 -8.98 -20.64
N VAL A 190 -4.69 -10.28 -20.73
CA VAL A 190 -4.25 -11.28 -19.74
C VAL A 190 -2.72 -11.37 -19.61
N LYS A 191 -1.97 -11.10 -20.70
CA LYS A 191 -0.49 -11.15 -20.67
C LYS A 191 0.11 -10.07 -19.77
N ALA A 192 -0.49 -8.88 -19.72
CA ALA A 192 -0.04 -7.82 -18.81
C ALA A 192 -0.16 -8.25 -17.35
N LEU A 193 -1.25 -8.95 -17.03
CA LEU A 193 -1.52 -9.47 -15.68
C LEU A 193 -0.58 -10.61 -15.29
N ALA A 194 -0.23 -11.48 -16.24
CA ALA A 194 0.61 -12.64 -15.99
C ALA A 194 2.05 -12.26 -15.57
N SER A 195 2.49 -11.04 -15.87
CA SER A 195 3.85 -10.57 -15.55
C SER A 195 4.03 -10.13 -14.10
N THR A 196 2.94 -9.95 -13.33
CA THR A 196 2.97 -9.48 -11.95
C THR A 196 2.50 -10.59 -11.01
N PRO A 197 3.23 -10.91 -9.92
CA PRO A 197 2.73 -11.80 -8.89
C PRO A 197 1.43 -11.28 -8.26
N LEU A 198 0.41 -12.13 -8.20
CA LEU A 198 -0.94 -11.78 -7.76
C LEU A 198 -1.36 -12.64 -6.56
N TRP A 199 -1.99 -12.02 -5.56
CA TRP A 199 -2.76 -12.74 -4.55
C TRP A 199 -4.17 -12.19 -4.48
N VAL A 200 -5.14 -13.03 -4.86
CA VAL A 200 -6.55 -12.67 -4.94
C VAL A 200 -7.31 -13.34 -3.80
N PHE A 201 -8.14 -12.56 -3.12
CA PHE A 201 -8.97 -13.00 -2.01
C PHE A 201 -10.45 -12.77 -2.33
N GLN A 202 -11.29 -13.79 -2.10
CA GLN A 202 -12.71 -13.73 -2.40
C GLN A 202 -13.55 -14.45 -1.36
N GLY A 203 -14.74 -13.94 -1.10
CA GLY A 203 -15.75 -14.58 -0.28
C GLY A 203 -16.66 -15.49 -1.11
N GLU A 204 -16.89 -16.74 -0.65
CA GLU A 204 -17.79 -17.69 -1.31
C GLU A 204 -19.22 -17.18 -1.38
N ALA A 205 -19.67 -16.48 -0.33
CA ALA A 205 -21.03 -15.95 -0.20
C ALA A 205 -21.15 -14.46 -0.58
N ASP A 206 -20.18 -13.93 -1.33
CA ASP A 206 -20.20 -12.53 -1.78
C ASP A 206 -21.34 -12.31 -2.79
N LEU A 207 -22.31 -11.49 -2.41
CA LEU A 207 -23.45 -11.12 -3.24
C LEU A 207 -23.20 -9.83 -4.05
N THR A 208 -22.15 -9.08 -3.72
CA THR A 208 -21.76 -7.85 -4.44
C THR A 208 -20.88 -8.18 -5.64
N VAL A 209 -19.90 -9.06 -5.43
CA VAL A 209 -18.99 -9.60 -6.45
C VAL A 209 -19.16 -11.12 -6.48
N PRO A 210 -20.00 -11.65 -7.39
CA PRO A 210 -20.28 -13.08 -7.42
C PRO A 210 -19.02 -13.92 -7.58
N VAL A 211 -18.81 -14.88 -6.68
CA VAL A 211 -17.63 -15.74 -6.66
C VAL A 211 -17.43 -16.52 -7.96
N THR A 212 -18.50 -16.82 -8.69
CA THR A 212 -18.45 -17.49 -9.99
C THR A 212 -17.64 -16.69 -11.01
N LEU A 213 -17.82 -15.36 -11.05
CA LEU A 213 -17.06 -14.48 -11.93
C LEU A 213 -15.57 -14.47 -11.58
N VAL A 214 -15.26 -14.43 -10.28
CA VAL A 214 -13.87 -14.50 -9.81
C VAL A 214 -13.25 -15.85 -10.14
N ARG A 215 -13.95 -16.96 -9.91
CA ARG A 215 -13.47 -18.30 -10.26
C ARG A 215 -13.18 -18.45 -11.77
N ASP A 216 -14.02 -17.89 -12.62
CA ASP A 216 -13.81 -17.93 -14.07
C ASP A 216 -12.62 -17.08 -14.50
N MET A 217 -12.42 -15.93 -13.86
CA MET A 217 -11.25 -15.10 -14.02
C MET A 217 -9.97 -15.84 -13.58
N MET A 218 -9.98 -16.53 -12.43
CA MET A 218 -8.83 -17.35 -11.97
C MET A 218 -8.48 -18.46 -12.96
N LYS A 219 -9.47 -19.10 -13.57
CA LYS A 219 -9.24 -20.11 -14.64
C LYS A 219 -8.53 -19.50 -15.86
N GLN A 220 -8.90 -18.27 -16.26
CA GLN A 220 -8.25 -17.58 -17.38
C GLN A 220 -6.80 -17.22 -17.07
N LEU A 221 -6.53 -16.68 -15.87
CA LEU A 221 -5.18 -16.36 -15.41
C LEU A 221 -4.29 -17.59 -15.32
N ASN A 222 -4.82 -18.71 -14.80
CA ASN A 222 -4.11 -19.99 -14.75
C ASN A 222 -3.76 -20.51 -16.15
N LYS A 223 -4.68 -20.41 -17.13
CA LYS A 223 -4.39 -20.75 -18.53
C LYS A 223 -3.29 -19.89 -19.16
N ALA A 224 -3.17 -18.66 -18.70
CA ALA A 224 -2.12 -17.73 -19.12
C ALA A 224 -0.80 -17.90 -18.34
N HIS A 225 -0.72 -18.90 -17.43
CA HIS A 225 0.44 -19.17 -16.58
C HIS A 225 0.82 -17.96 -15.70
N ALA A 226 -0.17 -17.20 -15.24
CA ALA A 226 0.07 -16.09 -14.31
C ALA A 226 0.65 -16.61 -12.98
N ASN A 227 1.55 -15.83 -12.38
CA ASN A 227 2.02 -16.08 -11.01
C ASN A 227 0.90 -15.69 -10.03
N LEU A 228 0.01 -16.64 -9.73
CA LEU A 228 -1.26 -16.40 -9.07
C LEU A 228 -1.40 -17.25 -7.81
N ARG A 229 -1.73 -16.58 -6.69
CA ARG A 229 -2.32 -17.18 -5.50
C ARG A 229 -3.79 -16.79 -5.41
N TYR A 230 -4.64 -17.74 -5.04
CA TYR A 230 -6.07 -17.52 -4.84
C TYR A 230 -6.50 -18.13 -3.52
N THR A 231 -7.12 -17.31 -2.66
CA THR A 231 -7.72 -17.75 -1.40
C THR A 231 -9.21 -17.43 -1.42
N GLU A 232 -10.03 -18.45 -1.27
CA GLU A 232 -11.49 -18.33 -1.20
C GLU A 232 -11.96 -18.72 0.20
N TYR A 233 -12.64 -17.79 0.87
CA TYR A 233 -13.14 -18.00 2.21
C TYR A 233 -14.58 -18.51 2.20
N ARG A 234 -14.79 -19.73 2.70
CA ARG A 234 -16.11 -20.33 2.81
C ARG A 234 -17.02 -19.49 3.70
N LYS A 235 -18.32 -19.41 3.32
CA LYS A 235 -19.38 -18.70 4.06
C LYS A 235 -19.01 -17.25 4.41
N THR A 236 -18.15 -16.63 3.63
CA THR A 236 -17.73 -15.25 3.81
C THR A 236 -18.36 -14.39 2.73
N ASP A 237 -18.88 -13.26 3.13
CA ASP A 237 -19.47 -12.25 2.26
C ASP A 237 -18.40 -11.37 1.57
N HIS A 238 -18.82 -10.17 1.13
CA HIS A 238 -17.97 -9.21 0.45
C HIS A 238 -16.79 -8.73 1.29
N GLU A 239 -16.90 -8.68 2.62
CA GLU A 239 -15.89 -8.11 3.51
C GLU A 239 -14.75 -9.08 3.88
N VAL A 240 -14.03 -9.60 2.88
CA VAL A 240 -12.94 -10.55 3.10
C VAL A 240 -11.69 -9.95 3.75
N TRP A 241 -11.55 -8.63 3.78
CA TRP A 241 -10.30 -7.95 4.19
C TRP A 241 -9.86 -8.25 5.62
N LYS A 242 -10.78 -8.51 6.55
CA LYS A 242 -10.41 -8.95 7.91
C LYS A 242 -9.64 -10.26 7.90
N LYS A 243 -10.10 -11.23 7.09
CA LYS A 243 -9.47 -12.54 6.97
C LYS A 243 -8.19 -12.45 6.14
N ALA A 244 -8.22 -11.74 5.01
CA ALA A 244 -7.08 -11.58 4.13
C ALA A 244 -5.88 -10.92 4.84
N PHE A 245 -6.10 -9.90 5.64
CA PHE A 245 -5.04 -9.26 6.42
C PHE A 245 -4.61 -10.04 7.68
N ALA A 246 -5.32 -11.11 8.03
CA ALA A 246 -4.91 -12.07 9.05
C ALA A 246 -4.13 -13.27 8.47
N GLU A 247 -3.98 -13.36 7.14
CA GLU A 247 -3.19 -14.43 6.52
C GLU A 247 -1.73 -14.35 6.96
N PRO A 248 -1.19 -15.40 7.60
CA PRO A 248 0.15 -15.36 8.18
C PRO A 248 1.25 -15.14 7.14
N ASP A 249 1.02 -15.63 5.91
CA ASP A 249 2.00 -15.59 4.83
C ASP A 249 1.95 -14.29 4.01
N LEU A 250 0.92 -13.45 4.17
CA LEU A 250 0.69 -12.30 3.28
C LEU A 250 1.90 -11.36 3.23
N LEU A 251 2.40 -10.95 4.38
CA LEU A 251 3.51 -10.01 4.44
C LEU A 251 4.82 -10.63 3.96
N GLY A 252 5.08 -11.89 4.34
CA GLY A 252 6.25 -12.65 3.88
C GLY A 252 6.26 -12.85 2.37
N TRP A 253 5.11 -13.24 1.81
CA TRP A 253 4.95 -13.37 0.37
C TRP A 253 5.16 -12.04 -0.34
N LEU A 254 4.50 -10.97 0.11
CA LEU A 254 4.60 -9.65 -0.51
C LEU A 254 6.05 -9.16 -0.53
N SER A 255 6.73 -9.22 0.63
CA SER A 255 8.10 -8.73 0.78
C SER A 255 9.14 -9.52 -0.03
N SER A 256 8.83 -10.76 -0.40
CA SER A 256 9.68 -11.59 -1.26
C SER A 256 9.54 -11.28 -2.76
N GLN A 257 8.55 -10.47 -3.15
CA GLN A 257 8.32 -10.15 -4.56
C GLN A 257 9.10 -8.91 -4.99
N ARG A 258 9.68 -8.97 -6.17
CA ARG A 258 10.44 -7.89 -6.78
C ARG A 258 10.02 -7.69 -8.23
N ARG A 259 9.98 -6.45 -8.68
CA ARG A 259 9.66 -6.10 -10.07
C ARG A 259 10.62 -6.77 -11.05
N GLY A 260 10.07 -7.33 -12.13
CA GLY A 260 10.87 -7.97 -13.20
C GLY A 260 11.48 -9.30 -12.82
N GLN A 261 11.20 -9.83 -11.63
CA GLN A 261 11.52 -11.21 -11.32
C GLN A 261 10.59 -12.11 -12.13
N ALA A 262 11.14 -12.78 -13.15
CA ALA A 262 10.41 -13.85 -13.81
C ALA A 262 9.92 -14.84 -12.76
N ALA A 263 8.77 -15.48 -12.99
CA ALA A 263 8.28 -16.60 -12.18
C ALA A 263 9.35 -17.69 -12.12
N GLY A 264 10.38 -17.45 -11.31
CA GLY A 264 11.50 -18.37 -11.07
C GLY A 264 10.99 -19.49 -10.17
N GLY A 265 10.81 -20.66 -10.73
CA GLY A 265 10.51 -21.94 -10.17
C GLY A 265 10.69 -22.11 -8.67
N GLN A 266 9.69 -21.71 -7.91
CA GLN A 266 9.25 -22.47 -6.76
C GLN A 266 7.85 -22.98 -7.10
N LEU A 267 7.83 -24.09 -7.84
CA LEU A 267 6.76 -25.06 -7.77
C LEU A 267 6.70 -25.57 -6.33
N GLY A 268 6.30 -24.71 -5.40
CA GLY A 268 5.65 -25.16 -4.18
C GLY A 268 4.36 -25.82 -4.67
N SER A 269 4.30 -27.13 -4.52
CA SER A 269 3.13 -27.97 -4.74
C SER A 269 1.93 -27.42 -3.97
N GLY A 270 1.13 -26.56 -4.59
CA GLY A 270 0.00 -25.87 -3.97
C GLY A 270 -0.79 -25.06 -4.97
N ALA A 271 -0.99 -25.57 -6.21
CA ALA A 271 -2.04 -25.11 -7.10
C ALA A 271 -3.37 -25.77 -6.69
N GLY A 272 -3.74 -25.55 -5.44
CA GLY A 272 -5.02 -25.91 -4.88
C GLY A 272 -5.66 -24.64 -4.34
N ALA A 273 -6.89 -24.35 -4.73
CA ALA A 273 -7.72 -23.38 -4.03
C ALA A 273 -7.74 -23.81 -2.55
N THR A 274 -7.11 -23.04 -1.67
CA THR A 274 -7.22 -23.29 -0.22
C THR A 274 -8.58 -22.75 0.20
N THR A 275 -9.53 -23.65 0.42
CA THR A 275 -10.83 -23.33 1.00
C THR A 275 -10.70 -23.41 2.51
N HIS A 276 -10.73 -22.29 3.20
CA HIS A 276 -10.75 -22.18 4.66
C HIS A 276 -12.13 -21.83 5.20
#